data_555d3b27c6a679070915244ca582b0af
#
_entry.id   555d3b27c6a679070915244ca582b0af
#
_cell.length_a   1.000
_cell.length_b   1.000
_cell.length_c   1.000
_cell.angle_alpha   90.00
_cell.angle_beta   90.00
_cell.angle_gamma   90.00
#
_symmetry.space_group_name_H-M   'P 1'
#
loop_
_entity.id
_entity.type
_entity.pdbx_description
1 polymer ?
#
loop_
_entity_poly.entity_id
_entity_poly.type
_entity_poly.pdbx_seq_one_letter_code
_entity_poly.pdbx_strand_id
1 'polypeptide(L)'
;MRRFVQIAAALIFLINVTPAGAGGPYSVRPPAARTGIDPQALTVVGSAQHHVIKKGQDLLDIARLYDLGWTEIGAMYRHWDPFLPPTGTNMLIPSLWIVPTGRSAQIVVNTGEMRLFYFVNKGAQVYTYPIGMGVLDYKTPTGNFTVNQKKVNPDWHIPKQLQKKYQMSVMPAGPDNPMGAFKLGLNWGDYGIHGCNLPWAVGRLVSHGCTRLYPEDIKKLFAMVPMGTKVEYIYEPAQIGFRQGRVFLSVHDDVYFKIRSMILHVLNMLEQRGLAEQVDTQKVMQTVEEQTGMPVDVTKRGANSGGATTSSLRY
;
A
#
# COMPACT_ATOMS: atom_id res chain seq x y z
N MET A 1 -36.02 4.59 -57.03
CA MET A 1 -34.80 4.02 -56.42
C MET A 1 -34.62 4.64 -55.04
N ARG A 2 -35.07 3.98 -53.98
CA ARG A 2 -34.92 4.42 -52.57
C ARG A 2 -33.70 3.71 -52.00
N ARG A 3 -32.62 4.45 -51.62
CA ARG A 3 -31.47 3.92 -50.92
C ARG A 3 -31.79 3.83 -49.45
N PHE A 4 -31.80 2.62 -48.90
CA PHE A 4 -31.83 2.35 -47.48
C PHE A 4 -30.39 2.60 -46.92
N VAL A 5 -30.30 3.55 -46.00
CA VAL A 5 -29.11 3.74 -45.20
C VAL A 5 -29.28 2.85 -43.96
N GLN A 6 -28.47 1.79 -43.85
CA GLN A 6 -28.36 0.99 -42.64
C GLN A 6 -27.48 1.73 -41.62
N ILE A 7 -28.10 2.20 -40.57
CA ILE A 7 -27.38 2.73 -39.38
C ILE A 7 -26.98 1.51 -38.53
N ALA A 8 -25.71 1.16 -38.54
CA ALA A 8 -25.18 0.17 -37.60
C ALA A 8 -25.09 0.81 -36.22
N ALA A 9 -25.99 0.39 -35.30
CA ALA A 9 -25.90 0.75 -33.91
C ALA A 9 -24.72 -0.01 -33.26
N ALA A 10 -23.64 0.67 -33.01
CA ALA A 10 -22.54 0.16 -32.18
C ALA A 10 -23.04 0.07 -30.74
N LEU A 11 -23.31 -1.14 -30.25
CA LEU A 11 -23.53 -1.41 -28.84
C LEU A 11 -22.21 -1.15 -28.08
N ILE A 12 -22.10 0.01 -27.45
CA ILE A 12 -21.07 0.28 -26.45
C ILE A 12 -21.44 -0.54 -25.21
N PHE A 13 -20.82 -1.68 -25.04
CA PHE A 13 -20.81 -2.38 -23.76
C PHE A 13 -20.06 -1.51 -22.75
N LEU A 14 -20.79 -0.75 -21.95
CA LEU A 14 -20.30 -0.19 -20.71
C LEU A 14 -20.04 -1.36 -19.76
N ILE A 15 -18.82 -1.87 -19.78
CA ILE A 15 -18.34 -2.76 -18.73
C ILE A 15 -18.28 -1.88 -17.45
N ASN A 16 -19.31 -2.00 -16.61
CA ASN A 16 -19.22 -1.55 -15.24
C ASN A 16 -18.18 -2.42 -14.54
N VAL A 17 -16.92 -2.04 -14.63
CA VAL A 17 -15.87 -2.58 -13.78
C VAL A 17 -16.17 -2.03 -12.39
N THR A 18 -16.90 -2.82 -11.59
CA THR A 18 -16.86 -2.62 -10.14
C THR A 18 -15.38 -2.73 -9.77
N PRO A 19 -14.80 -1.75 -9.06
CA PRO A 19 -13.44 -1.89 -8.59
C PRO A 19 -13.35 -3.21 -7.84
N ALA A 20 -12.55 -4.14 -8.33
CA ALA A 20 -12.22 -5.35 -7.59
C ALA A 20 -11.70 -4.85 -6.26
N GLY A 21 -12.36 -5.23 -5.15
CA GLY A 21 -12.09 -4.69 -3.82
C GLY A 21 -10.58 -4.68 -3.59
N ALA A 22 -9.99 -3.50 -3.47
CA ALA A 22 -8.55 -3.32 -3.54
C ALA A 22 -7.81 -4.05 -2.40
N GLY A 23 -8.50 -4.43 -1.32
CA GLY A 23 -7.90 -5.06 -0.14
C GLY A 23 -7.46 -6.53 -0.25
N GLY A 24 -7.76 -7.26 -1.32
CA GLY A 24 -7.43 -8.69 -1.45
C GLY A 24 -8.60 -9.65 -1.10
N PRO A 25 -8.37 -10.97 -0.85
CA PRO A 25 -7.03 -11.59 -0.72
C PRO A 25 -6.33 -11.82 -2.06
N TYR A 26 -5.05 -11.51 -2.09
CA TYR A 26 -4.18 -11.79 -3.22
C TYR A 26 -3.38 -13.07 -2.98
N SER A 27 -3.20 -13.89 -4.02
CA SER A 27 -2.29 -15.05 -3.95
C SER A 27 -0.84 -14.59 -3.89
N VAL A 28 -0.05 -15.23 -3.03
CA VAL A 28 1.36 -14.93 -2.82
C VAL A 28 2.16 -16.24 -2.89
N ARG A 29 3.30 -16.21 -3.57
CA ARG A 29 4.30 -17.28 -3.55
C ARG A 29 5.68 -16.65 -3.36
N PRO A 30 6.27 -16.78 -2.16
CA PRO A 30 7.63 -16.31 -1.92
C PRO A 30 8.63 -17.01 -2.84
N PRO A 31 9.77 -16.37 -3.17
CA PRO A 31 10.83 -17.03 -3.90
C PRO A 31 11.40 -18.21 -3.10
N ALA A 32 11.69 -19.33 -3.77
CA ALA A 32 12.26 -20.53 -3.16
C ALA A 32 13.71 -20.31 -2.69
N ALA A 33 14.45 -19.48 -3.39
CA ALA A 33 15.82 -19.10 -3.07
C ALA A 33 15.92 -17.61 -2.69
N ARG A 34 16.95 -17.27 -1.89
CA ARG A 34 17.20 -15.87 -1.50
C ARG A 34 17.83 -15.03 -2.61
N THR A 35 18.47 -15.68 -3.58
CA THR A 35 19.22 -15.04 -4.67
C THR A 35 18.71 -15.48 -6.03
N GLY A 36 18.81 -14.60 -7.00
CA GLY A 36 18.39 -14.83 -8.39
C GLY A 36 16.88 -14.64 -8.60
N ILE A 37 16.46 -14.82 -9.86
CA ILE A 37 15.06 -14.77 -10.25
C ILE A 37 14.45 -16.17 -10.09
N ASP A 38 13.41 -16.26 -9.29
CA ASP A 38 12.54 -17.45 -9.24
C ASP A 38 11.35 -17.22 -10.18
N PRO A 39 11.25 -17.98 -11.30
CA PRO A 39 10.16 -17.82 -12.27
C PRO A 39 8.77 -18.07 -11.70
N GLN A 40 8.69 -18.82 -10.58
CA GLN A 40 7.42 -19.16 -9.94
C GLN A 40 7.06 -18.22 -8.81
N ALA A 41 7.97 -17.35 -8.39
CA ALA A 41 7.69 -16.38 -7.32
C ALA A 41 6.59 -15.40 -7.77
N LEU A 42 5.67 -15.12 -6.84
CA LEU A 42 4.59 -14.18 -6.99
C LEU A 42 4.53 -13.31 -5.73
N THR A 43 5.25 -12.21 -5.75
CA THR A 43 5.28 -11.24 -4.64
C THR A 43 4.82 -9.85 -5.05
N VAL A 44 4.54 -9.63 -6.35
CA VAL A 44 3.87 -8.44 -6.86
C VAL A 44 2.39 -8.75 -7.03
N VAL A 45 1.54 -8.08 -6.27
CA VAL A 45 0.09 -8.35 -6.22
C VAL A 45 -0.71 -7.13 -6.67
N GLY A 46 -1.96 -7.35 -7.05
CA GLY A 46 -2.82 -6.31 -7.58
C GLY A 46 -2.59 -6.05 -9.08
N SER A 47 -3.13 -4.96 -9.56
CA SER A 47 -2.99 -4.49 -10.96
C SER A 47 -3.25 -3.00 -11.04
N ALA A 48 -2.49 -2.30 -11.84
CA ALA A 48 -2.77 -0.91 -12.17
C ALA A 48 -4.16 -0.80 -12.82
N GLN A 49 -4.89 0.24 -12.47
CA GLN A 49 -6.23 0.51 -12.98
C GLN A 49 -6.29 1.91 -13.56
N HIS A 50 -7.39 2.26 -14.21
CA HIS A 50 -7.62 3.61 -14.73
C HIS A 50 -8.90 4.18 -14.12
N HIS A 51 -8.87 5.47 -13.83
CA HIS A 51 -10.02 6.22 -13.32
C HIS A 51 -10.20 7.51 -14.10
N VAL A 52 -11.42 7.75 -14.59
CA VAL A 52 -11.76 9.04 -15.21
C VAL A 52 -12.28 9.97 -14.11
N ILE A 53 -11.55 11.05 -13.85
CA ILE A 53 -11.86 12.03 -12.80
C ILE A 53 -13.20 12.69 -13.09
N LYS A 54 -14.15 12.60 -12.16
CA LYS A 54 -15.46 13.24 -12.25
C LYS A 54 -15.43 14.62 -11.59
N LYS A 55 -16.32 15.50 -12.03
CA LYS A 55 -16.48 16.82 -11.43
C LYS A 55 -16.78 16.69 -9.92
N GLY A 56 -16.02 17.40 -9.10
CA GLY A 56 -16.18 17.43 -7.64
C GLY A 56 -15.47 16.31 -6.88
N GLN A 57 -14.76 15.41 -7.57
CA GLN A 57 -13.86 14.45 -6.89
C GLN A 57 -12.52 15.13 -6.59
N ASP A 58 -11.97 14.83 -5.43
CA ASP A 58 -10.58 15.15 -5.08
C ASP A 58 -9.70 13.88 -5.09
N LEU A 59 -8.36 14.05 -5.00
CA LEU A 59 -7.45 12.91 -5.01
C LEU A 59 -7.55 12.04 -3.75
N LEU A 60 -8.04 12.57 -2.64
CA LEU A 60 -8.20 11.82 -1.38
C LEU A 60 -9.39 10.87 -1.47
N ASP A 61 -10.50 11.34 -2.07
CA ASP A 61 -11.68 10.52 -2.34
C ASP A 61 -11.34 9.40 -3.34
N ILE A 62 -10.58 9.72 -4.39
CA ILE A 62 -10.12 8.73 -5.36
C ILE A 62 -9.18 7.72 -4.69
N ALA A 63 -8.23 8.16 -3.86
CA ALA A 63 -7.35 7.25 -3.12
C ALA A 63 -8.17 6.26 -2.29
N ARG A 64 -9.11 6.74 -1.48
CA ARG A 64 -9.98 5.91 -0.64
C ARG A 64 -10.83 4.92 -1.44
N LEU A 65 -11.35 5.34 -2.60
CA LEU A 65 -12.15 4.49 -3.50
C LEU A 65 -11.39 3.24 -3.96
N TYR A 66 -10.05 3.34 -4.05
CA TYR A 66 -9.17 2.26 -4.52
C TYR A 66 -8.29 1.65 -3.42
N ASP A 67 -8.63 1.85 -2.12
CA ASP A 67 -7.84 1.39 -0.98
C ASP A 67 -6.35 1.83 -1.05
N LEU A 68 -6.13 3.06 -1.47
CA LEU A 68 -4.83 3.73 -1.50
C LEU A 68 -4.73 4.76 -0.39
N GLY A 69 -3.53 4.99 0.11
CA GLY A 69 -3.23 6.12 0.97
C GLY A 69 -2.89 7.38 0.15
N TRP A 70 -2.92 8.54 0.82
CA TRP A 70 -2.53 9.81 0.20
C TRP A 70 -1.15 9.75 -0.47
N THR A 71 -0.14 9.15 0.20
CA THR A 71 1.23 9.07 -0.34
C THR A 71 1.30 8.32 -1.67
N GLU A 72 0.49 7.28 -1.88
CA GLU A 72 0.52 6.49 -3.11
C GLU A 72 -0.02 7.28 -4.30
N ILE A 73 -1.14 7.97 -4.13
CA ILE A 73 -1.72 8.84 -5.18
C ILE A 73 -0.92 10.13 -5.32
N GLY A 74 -0.57 10.78 -4.21
CA GLY A 74 0.16 12.05 -4.20
C GLY A 74 1.55 11.95 -4.82
N ALA A 75 2.24 10.82 -4.64
CA ALA A 75 3.54 10.58 -5.26
C ALA A 75 3.47 10.49 -6.80
N MET A 76 2.40 9.91 -7.33
CA MET A 76 2.15 9.82 -8.78
C MET A 76 1.78 11.17 -9.41
N TYR A 77 1.06 12.03 -8.68
CA TYR A 77 0.45 13.25 -9.20
C TYR A 77 0.90 14.51 -8.43
N ARG A 78 2.20 14.60 -8.09
CA ARG A 78 2.81 15.68 -7.29
C ARG A 78 2.56 17.09 -7.85
N HIS A 79 2.28 17.21 -9.14
CA HIS A 79 2.05 18.47 -9.85
C HIS A 79 0.57 18.90 -9.93
N TRP A 80 -0.35 18.06 -9.44
CA TRP A 80 -1.78 18.39 -9.41
C TRP A 80 -2.18 19.00 -8.07
N ASP A 81 -3.15 19.93 -8.10
CA ASP A 81 -3.85 20.32 -6.89
C ASP A 81 -4.67 19.11 -6.40
N PRO A 82 -4.42 18.62 -5.16
CA PRO A 82 -5.11 17.45 -4.65
C PRO A 82 -6.61 17.64 -4.50
N PHE A 83 -7.10 18.86 -4.33
CA PHE A 83 -8.51 19.19 -4.16
C PHE A 83 -9.21 19.55 -5.48
N LEU A 84 -8.43 19.85 -6.53
CA LEU A 84 -8.94 20.25 -7.84
C LEU A 84 -8.19 19.51 -8.98
N PRO A 85 -8.19 18.17 -8.98
CA PRO A 85 -7.56 17.42 -10.05
C PRO A 85 -8.32 17.67 -11.37
N PRO A 86 -7.63 17.61 -12.54
CA PRO A 86 -8.23 17.97 -13.83
C PRO A 86 -9.36 17.00 -14.21
N THR A 87 -10.61 17.47 -14.12
CA THR A 87 -11.83 16.73 -14.45
C THR A 87 -11.77 16.20 -15.90
N GLY A 88 -12.23 14.97 -16.11
CA GLY A 88 -12.24 14.29 -17.41
C GLY A 88 -10.92 13.59 -17.76
N THR A 89 -9.86 13.80 -16.98
CA THR A 89 -8.58 13.10 -17.19
C THR A 89 -8.71 11.62 -16.81
N ASN A 90 -8.19 10.75 -17.69
CA ASN A 90 -8.02 9.33 -17.41
C ASN A 90 -6.70 9.13 -16.66
N MET A 91 -6.76 8.97 -15.33
CA MET A 91 -5.60 8.81 -14.47
C MET A 91 -5.29 7.33 -14.20
N LEU A 92 -4.00 7.02 -14.06
CA LEU A 92 -3.53 5.71 -13.62
C LEU A 92 -3.69 5.56 -12.09
N ILE A 93 -4.26 4.46 -11.65
CA ILE A 93 -4.41 4.10 -10.23
C ILE A 93 -3.38 3.03 -9.91
N PRO A 94 -2.41 3.28 -8.98
CA PRO A 94 -1.31 2.38 -8.69
C PRO A 94 -1.70 1.24 -7.73
N SER A 95 -2.79 0.52 -8.01
CA SER A 95 -3.25 -0.61 -7.18
C SER A 95 -2.39 -1.86 -7.38
N LEU A 96 -1.08 -1.71 -7.18
CA LEU A 96 -0.05 -2.72 -7.38
C LEU A 96 0.99 -2.61 -6.25
N TRP A 97 1.31 -3.72 -5.56
CA TRP A 97 2.19 -3.70 -4.39
C TRP A 97 3.18 -4.86 -4.39
N ILE A 98 4.34 -4.64 -3.76
CA ILE A 98 5.31 -5.69 -3.45
C ILE A 98 5.06 -6.18 -2.02
N VAL A 99 4.74 -7.46 -1.89
CA VAL A 99 4.43 -8.08 -0.59
C VAL A 99 5.73 -8.42 0.15
N PRO A 100 5.92 -7.96 1.40
CA PRO A 100 7.09 -8.30 2.21
C PRO A 100 7.03 -9.77 2.65
N THR A 101 7.78 -10.64 1.97
CA THR A 101 7.80 -12.08 2.22
C THR A 101 8.98 -12.54 3.09
N GLY A 102 8.99 -13.82 3.50
CA GLY A 102 10.07 -14.41 4.32
C GLY A 102 10.00 -14.04 5.80
N ARG A 103 8.82 -13.64 6.29
CA ARG A 103 8.56 -13.24 7.68
C ARG A 103 7.63 -14.21 8.39
N SER A 104 7.75 -14.30 9.71
CA SER A 104 6.95 -15.22 10.53
C SER A 104 5.68 -14.59 11.12
N ALA A 105 5.54 -13.27 11.05
CA ALA A 105 4.37 -12.54 11.53
C ALA A 105 3.19 -12.67 10.55
N GLN A 106 1.96 -12.79 11.09
CA GLN A 106 0.75 -12.78 10.28
C GLN A 106 0.38 -11.37 9.81
N ILE A 107 0.73 -10.34 10.57
CA ILE A 107 0.58 -8.94 10.16
C ILE A 107 1.97 -8.34 10.00
N VAL A 108 2.25 -7.77 8.84
CA VAL A 108 3.45 -6.96 8.60
C VAL A 108 3.01 -5.53 8.29
N VAL A 109 3.49 -4.58 9.07
CA VAL A 109 3.23 -3.15 8.86
C VAL A 109 4.52 -2.52 8.33
N ASN A 110 4.56 -2.23 7.03
CA ASN A 110 5.69 -1.52 6.45
C ASN A 110 5.45 0.00 6.53
N THR A 111 6.11 0.62 7.48
CA THR A 111 6.02 2.07 7.68
C THR A 111 6.80 2.86 6.63
N GLY A 112 7.70 2.21 5.86
CA GLY A 112 8.42 2.82 4.75
C GLY A 112 7.55 3.08 3.52
N GLU A 113 6.48 2.27 3.31
CA GLU A 113 5.50 2.44 2.24
C GLU A 113 4.11 2.86 2.73
N MET A 114 3.94 2.99 4.05
CA MET A 114 2.65 3.27 4.73
C MET A 114 1.56 2.24 4.40
N ARG A 115 1.89 0.94 4.49
CA ARG A 115 0.96 -0.14 4.17
C ARG A 115 1.05 -1.30 5.17
N LEU A 116 -0.10 -1.91 5.45
CA LEU A 116 -0.26 -3.10 6.27
C LEU A 116 -0.59 -4.29 5.38
N PHE A 117 0.05 -5.43 5.66
CA PHE A 117 -0.19 -6.72 5.01
C PHE A 117 -0.63 -7.73 6.06
N TYR A 118 -1.78 -8.37 5.84
CA TYR A 118 -2.29 -9.45 6.68
C TYR A 118 -2.30 -10.77 5.94
N PHE A 119 -1.41 -11.66 6.33
CA PHE A 119 -1.21 -12.97 5.72
C PHE A 119 -2.19 -13.99 6.30
N VAL A 120 -2.86 -14.72 5.41
CA VAL A 120 -3.80 -15.80 5.73
C VAL A 120 -3.41 -17.09 4.99
N ASN A 121 -4.10 -18.18 5.29
CA ASN A 121 -3.84 -19.48 4.64
C ASN A 121 -2.34 -19.86 4.66
N LYS A 122 -1.71 -19.78 5.85
CA LYS A 122 -0.28 -20.07 6.05
C LYS A 122 0.64 -19.23 5.15
N GLY A 123 0.26 -18.00 4.82
CA GLY A 123 1.03 -17.08 4.01
C GLY A 123 0.82 -17.19 2.49
N ALA A 124 -0.06 -18.10 2.04
CA ALA A 124 -0.37 -18.26 0.62
C ALA A 124 -1.27 -17.15 0.07
N GLN A 125 -1.89 -16.38 0.95
CA GLN A 125 -2.74 -15.24 0.58
C GLN A 125 -2.49 -14.05 1.51
N VAL A 126 -2.72 -12.83 0.99
CA VAL A 126 -2.53 -11.58 1.72
C VAL A 126 -3.67 -10.59 1.46
N TYR A 127 -4.12 -9.95 2.52
CA TYR A 127 -4.88 -8.70 2.45
C TYR A 127 -3.93 -7.54 2.66
N THR A 128 -4.18 -6.39 2.03
CA THR A 128 -3.35 -5.21 2.21
C THR A 128 -4.21 -3.95 2.37
N TYR A 129 -3.75 -3.04 3.23
CA TYR A 129 -4.47 -1.83 3.60
C TYR A 129 -3.51 -0.65 3.72
N PRO A 130 -3.86 0.54 3.20
CA PRO A 130 -3.08 1.74 3.44
C PRO A 130 -3.19 2.16 4.91
N ILE A 131 -2.15 2.81 5.43
CA ILE A 131 -2.12 3.26 6.82
C ILE A 131 -1.73 4.72 6.97
N GLY A 132 -2.29 5.38 8.00
CA GLY A 132 -1.71 6.57 8.58
C GLY A 132 -0.86 6.19 9.78
N MET A 133 0.22 6.94 10.05
CA MET A 133 1.19 6.57 11.08
C MET A 133 1.75 7.79 11.84
N GLY A 134 2.72 7.56 12.73
CA GLY A 134 3.28 8.57 13.63
C GLY A 134 4.00 9.69 12.90
N VAL A 135 3.86 10.92 13.44
CA VAL A 135 4.62 12.10 12.99
C VAL A 135 6.12 11.94 13.34
N LEU A 136 6.96 12.84 12.81
CA LEU A 136 8.42 12.77 13.00
C LEU A 136 8.85 12.76 14.49
N ASP A 137 8.16 13.52 15.35
CA ASP A 137 8.45 13.59 16.78
C ASP A 137 7.94 12.36 17.55
N TYR A 138 7.00 11.62 16.99
CA TYR A 138 6.35 10.43 17.57
C TYR A 138 6.26 9.32 16.53
N LYS A 139 7.42 8.90 16.02
CA LYS A 139 7.51 7.89 14.97
C LYS A 139 6.87 6.58 15.38
N THR A 140 6.16 5.95 14.45
CA THR A 140 5.75 4.56 14.63
C THR A 140 7.00 3.68 14.70
N PRO A 141 7.17 2.90 15.78
CA PRO A 141 8.36 2.08 15.97
C PRO A 141 8.41 0.89 15.03
N THR A 142 9.61 0.34 14.86
CA THR A 142 9.83 -0.98 14.27
C THR A 142 10.00 -2.03 15.38
N GLY A 143 9.66 -3.29 15.09
CA GLY A 143 9.79 -4.38 16.06
C GLY A 143 8.69 -5.42 15.95
N ASN A 144 8.73 -6.39 16.88
CA ASN A 144 7.79 -7.50 16.94
C ASN A 144 6.82 -7.33 18.10
N PHE A 145 5.53 -7.47 17.80
CA PHE A 145 4.43 -7.28 18.72
C PHE A 145 3.41 -8.42 18.61
N THR A 146 2.43 -8.40 19.48
CA THR A 146 1.32 -9.36 19.49
C THR A 146 0.03 -8.60 19.77
N VAL A 147 -1.04 -8.95 19.06
CA VAL A 147 -2.38 -8.44 19.36
C VAL A 147 -2.82 -9.01 20.71
N ASN A 148 -2.87 -8.18 21.74
CA ASN A 148 -3.25 -8.57 23.08
C ASN A 148 -4.60 -8.02 23.53
N GLN A 149 -5.24 -7.21 22.69
CA GLN A 149 -6.54 -6.61 23.00
C GLN A 149 -7.34 -6.35 21.72
N LYS A 150 -8.66 -6.54 21.81
CA LYS A 150 -9.62 -6.15 20.77
C LYS A 150 -10.72 -5.31 21.43
N LYS A 151 -10.92 -4.08 20.96
CA LYS A 151 -11.96 -3.17 21.48
C LYS A 151 -12.86 -2.67 20.38
N VAL A 152 -14.16 -2.73 20.65
CA VAL A 152 -15.20 -2.05 19.85
C VAL A 152 -15.55 -0.75 20.56
N ASN A 153 -15.67 0.33 19.82
CA ASN A 153 -15.96 1.67 20.34
C ASN A 153 -15.04 2.05 21.52
N PRO A 154 -13.70 2.06 21.30
CA PRO A 154 -12.76 2.35 22.38
C PRO A 154 -12.82 3.81 22.80
N ASP A 155 -12.71 4.07 24.10
CA ASP A 155 -12.34 5.39 24.59
C ASP A 155 -10.89 5.70 24.19
N TRP A 156 -10.60 6.95 23.94
CA TRP A 156 -9.25 7.42 23.71
C TRP A 156 -8.64 7.99 24.99
N HIS A 157 -7.71 7.28 25.58
CA HIS A 157 -6.87 7.80 26.66
C HIS A 157 -5.86 8.77 26.05
N ILE A 158 -6.08 10.06 26.29
CA ILE A 158 -5.30 11.13 25.66
C ILE A 158 -3.91 11.18 26.26
N PRO A 159 -2.82 11.08 25.45
CA PRO A 159 -1.46 11.25 25.94
C PRO A 159 -1.28 12.56 26.73
N LYS A 160 -0.52 12.52 27.83
CA LYS A 160 -0.37 13.66 28.75
C LYS A 160 -0.05 14.98 28.04
N GLN A 161 0.84 14.94 27.05
CA GLN A 161 1.24 16.09 26.27
C GLN A 161 0.11 16.72 25.43
N LEU A 162 -0.96 15.98 25.16
CA LEU A 162 -2.12 16.42 24.39
C LEU A 162 -3.30 16.85 25.26
N GLN A 163 -3.32 16.48 26.55
CA GLN A 163 -4.46 16.74 27.43
C GLN A 163 -4.77 18.24 27.55
N LYS A 164 -3.73 19.08 27.56
CA LYS A 164 -3.91 20.55 27.55
C LYS A 164 -4.62 21.04 26.29
N LYS A 165 -4.33 20.45 25.13
CA LYS A 165 -4.97 20.81 23.85
C LYS A 165 -6.44 20.41 23.83
N TYR A 166 -6.76 19.22 24.33
CA TYR A 166 -8.13 18.68 24.32
C TYR A 166 -8.93 19.01 25.58
N GLN A 167 -8.30 19.60 26.61
CA GLN A 167 -8.91 19.95 27.90
C GLN A 167 -9.61 18.74 28.58
N MET A 168 -9.11 17.55 28.31
CA MET A 168 -9.60 16.28 28.87
C MET A 168 -8.50 15.22 28.90
N SER A 169 -8.64 14.21 29.75
CA SER A 169 -7.73 13.07 29.84
C SER A 169 -8.23 11.84 29.08
N VAL A 170 -9.55 11.73 28.91
CA VAL A 170 -10.20 10.64 28.18
C VAL A 170 -11.29 11.21 27.28
N MET A 171 -11.29 10.84 26.02
CA MET A 171 -12.36 11.15 25.07
C MET A 171 -13.20 9.89 24.91
N PRO A 172 -14.50 9.91 25.21
CA PRO A 172 -15.37 8.75 25.06
C PRO A 172 -15.51 8.33 23.60
N ALA A 173 -15.95 7.10 23.38
CA ALA A 173 -16.31 6.63 22.06
C ALA A 173 -17.35 7.56 21.40
N GLY A 174 -17.17 7.84 20.11
CA GLY A 174 -18.04 8.75 19.36
C GLY A 174 -17.46 9.18 18.02
N PRO A 175 -18.20 9.99 17.26
CA PRO A 175 -17.79 10.40 15.90
C PRO A 175 -16.51 11.26 15.90
N ASP A 176 -16.23 11.99 16.97
CA ASP A 176 -15.06 12.85 17.10
C ASP A 176 -13.82 12.12 17.64
N ASN A 177 -14.00 10.85 18.11
CA ASN A 177 -12.91 10.08 18.68
C ASN A 177 -11.95 9.58 17.59
N PRO A 178 -10.66 9.99 17.62
CA PRO A 178 -9.69 9.64 16.59
C PRO A 178 -9.31 8.15 16.55
N MET A 179 -9.75 7.34 17.54
CA MET A 179 -9.55 5.89 17.55
C MET A 179 -10.50 5.16 16.59
N GLY A 180 -11.61 5.81 16.18
CA GLY A 180 -12.65 5.16 15.39
C GLY A 180 -13.38 4.05 16.15
N ALA A 181 -14.14 3.22 15.43
CA ALA A 181 -15.02 2.21 16.04
C ALA A 181 -14.29 0.91 16.47
N PHE A 182 -13.07 0.63 15.99
CA PHE A 182 -12.35 -0.62 16.25
C PHE A 182 -10.88 -0.39 16.54
N LYS A 183 -10.35 -1.10 17.55
CA LYS A 183 -8.92 -1.11 17.91
C LYS A 183 -8.42 -2.53 18.14
N LEU A 184 -7.29 -2.88 17.51
CA LEU A 184 -6.41 -3.98 17.85
C LEU A 184 -5.26 -3.41 18.69
N GLY A 185 -5.27 -3.66 20.01
CA GLY A 185 -4.21 -3.24 20.91
C GLY A 185 -3.01 -4.18 20.80
N LEU A 186 -1.82 -3.62 20.91
CA LEU A 186 -0.56 -4.36 20.87
C LEU A 186 0.02 -4.51 22.29
N ASN A 187 0.83 -5.52 22.50
CA ASN A 187 1.54 -5.76 23.77
C ASN A 187 2.66 -4.73 24.01
N TRP A 188 2.44 -3.50 23.60
CA TRP A 188 3.37 -2.39 23.78
C TRP A 188 2.64 -1.10 24.17
N GLY A 189 2.41 -0.91 25.46
CA GLY A 189 1.71 0.24 26.01
C GLY A 189 0.34 0.47 25.36
N ASP A 190 0.05 1.71 24.98
CA ASP A 190 -1.21 2.11 24.35
C ASP A 190 -1.19 2.02 22.82
N TYR A 191 -0.10 1.51 22.23
CA TYR A 191 0.00 1.37 20.78
C TYR A 191 -0.99 0.36 20.21
N GLY A 192 -1.43 0.61 19.01
CA GLY A 192 -2.39 -0.25 18.35
C GLY A 192 -2.62 0.10 16.89
N ILE A 193 -3.39 -0.77 16.25
CA ILE A 193 -3.93 -0.61 14.91
C ILE A 193 -5.41 -0.31 15.09
N HIS A 194 -5.88 0.84 14.61
CA HIS A 194 -7.24 1.29 14.87
C HIS A 194 -7.82 2.08 13.68
N GLY A 195 -9.11 2.35 13.71
CA GLY A 195 -9.77 3.21 12.75
C GLY A 195 -9.37 4.67 12.86
N CYS A 196 -10.13 5.51 12.22
CA CYS A 196 -10.01 6.96 12.34
C CYS A 196 -11.38 7.61 12.18
N ASN A 197 -11.50 8.83 12.71
CA ASN A 197 -12.63 9.71 12.46
C ASN A 197 -12.44 10.59 11.21
N LEU A 198 -11.19 10.69 10.75
CA LEU A 198 -10.78 11.54 9.63
C LEU A 198 -10.07 10.68 8.56
N PRO A 199 -10.79 10.20 7.55
CA PRO A 199 -10.22 9.30 6.52
C PRO A 199 -9.00 9.86 5.79
N TRP A 200 -8.91 11.20 5.61
CA TRP A 200 -7.75 11.85 5.01
C TRP A 200 -6.43 11.65 5.80
N ALA A 201 -6.50 11.08 7.01
CA ALA A 201 -5.33 10.72 7.80
C ALA A 201 -4.56 9.49 7.24
N VAL A 202 -5.20 8.69 6.39
CA VAL A 202 -4.59 7.49 5.80
C VAL A 202 -3.61 7.88 4.70
N GLY A 203 -2.42 7.28 4.73
CA GLY A 203 -1.30 7.67 3.88
C GLY A 203 -0.57 8.93 4.35
N ARG A 204 -0.67 9.31 5.64
CA ARG A 204 -0.02 10.52 6.18
C ARG A 204 0.61 10.28 7.54
N LEU A 205 1.54 11.16 7.90
CA LEU A 205 2.13 11.26 9.25
C LEU A 205 1.21 12.10 10.13
N VAL A 206 0.37 11.47 10.94
CA VAL A 206 -0.73 12.16 11.65
C VAL A 206 -0.98 11.67 13.08
N SER A 207 -0.30 10.61 13.52
CA SER A 207 -0.53 10.02 14.84
C SER A 207 0.65 10.26 15.80
N HIS A 208 0.50 9.81 17.04
CA HIS A 208 1.57 9.74 18.03
C HIS A 208 2.12 8.31 18.13
N GLY A 209 2.28 7.66 16.97
CA GLY A 209 2.88 6.34 16.83
C GLY A 209 1.90 5.19 16.54
N CYS A 210 0.61 5.35 16.79
CA CYS A 210 -0.40 4.36 16.41
C CYS A 210 -0.62 4.30 14.90
N THR A 211 -1.08 3.15 14.42
CA THR A 211 -1.44 2.91 13.03
C THR A 211 -2.92 3.14 12.81
N ARG A 212 -3.27 3.98 11.83
CA ARG A 212 -4.66 4.32 11.47
C ARG A 212 -5.02 3.68 10.14
N LEU A 213 -6.23 3.09 10.08
CA LEU A 213 -6.83 2.57 8.85
C LEU A 213 -8.11 3.34 8.52
N TYR A 214 -8.57 3.22 7.28
CA TYR A 214 -9.93 3.62 6.93
C TYR A 214 -10.95 2.90 7.82
N PRO A 215 -12.10 3.53 8.16
CA PRO A 215 -13.12 2.90 9.00
C PRO A 215 -13.63 1.57 8.46
N GLU A 216 -13.79 1.45 7.16
CA GLU A 216 -14.20 0.24 6.47
C GLU A 216 -13.15 -0.87 6.53
N ASP A 217 -11.87 -0.52 6.47
CA ASP A 217 -10.75 -1.47 6.46
C ASP A 217 -10.48 -2.05 7.85
N ILE A 218 -10.44 -1.18 8.87
CA ILE A 218 -10.27 -1.69 10.24
C ILE A 218 -11.42 -2.58 10.66
N LYS A 219 -12.65 -2.34 10.18
CA LYS A 219 -13.80 -3.20 10.44
C LYS A 219 -13.59 -4.62 9.90
N LYS A 220 -13.09 -4.72 8.64
CA LYS A 220 -12.75 -6.00 8.00
C LYS A 220 -11.60 -6.68 8.74
N LEU A 221 -10.48 -5.97 8.95
CA LEU A 221 -9.30 -6.49 9.62
C LEU A 221 -9.61 -6.97 11.04
N PHE A 222 -10.35 -6.17 11.81
CA PHE A 222 -10.76 -6.50 13.17
C PHE A 222 -11.56 -7.82 13.24
N ALA A 223 -12.46 -8.06 12.29
CA ALA A 223 -13.23 -9.30 12.24
C ALA A 223 -12.36 -10.53 11.98
N MET A 224 -11.33 -10.40 11.15
CA MET A 224 -10.47 -11.51 10.72
C MET A 224 -9.33 -11.83 11.69
N VAL A 225 -8.80 -10.82 12.40
CA VAL A 225 -7.59 -10.97 13.22
C VAL A 225 -7.92 -11.54 14.61
N PRO A 226 -7.41 -12.73 14.99
CA PRO A 226 -7.59 -13.29 16.32
C PRO A 226 -6.65 -12.63 17.35
N MET A 227 -6.97 -12.79 18.63
CA MET A 227 -6.05 -12.51 19.74
C MET A 227 -4.80 -13.38 19.59
N GLY A 228 -3.65 -12.86 20.01
CA GLY A 228 -2.37 -13.56 19.89
C GLY A 228 -1.72 -13.48 18.50
N THR A 229 -2.36 -12.83 17.52
CA THR A 229 -1.77 -12.61 16.21
C THR A 229 -0.44 -11.86 16.31
N LYS A 230 0.62 -12.41 15.70
CA LYS A 230 1.94 -11.77 15.63
C LYS A 230 1.94 -10.64 14.63
N VAL A 231 2.50 -9.51 15.03
CA VAL A 231 2.60 -8.26 14.24
C VAL A 231 4.04 -7.84 14.18
N GLU A 232 4.56 -7.61 12.99
CA GLU A 232 5.91 -7.09 12.77
C GLU A 232 5.82 -5.71 12.10
N TYR A 233 6.46 -4.72 12.70
CA TYR A 233 6.62 -3.39 12.11
C TYR A 233 8.00 -3.26 11.52
N ILE A 234 8.06 -2.93 10.24
CA ILE A 234 9.29 -2.76 9.46
C ILE A 234 9.36 -1.36 8.86
N TYR A 235 10.55 -0.99 8.37
CA TYR A 235 10.78 0.23 7.61
C TYR A 235 11.56 -0.10 6.35
N GLU A 236 10.87 -0.39 5.27
CA GLU A 236 11.43 -0.75 3.97
C GLU A 236 10.84 0.16 2.87
N PRO A 237 11.41 1.37 2.65
CA PRO A 237 10.91 2.29 1.62
C PRO A 237 11.25 1.84 0.20
N ALA A 238 12.19 0.92 0.03
CA ALA A 238 12.48 0.26 -1.25
C ALA A 238 12.24 -1.23 -1.14
N GLN A 239 11.65 -1.84 -2.17
CA GLN A 239 11.30 -3.26 -2.18
C GLN A 239 11.57 -3.87 -3.54
N ILE A 240 12.01 -5.15 -3.55
CA ILE A 240 12.19 -5.95 -4.76
C ILE A 240 11.16 -7.07 -4.74
N GLY A 241 10.39 -7.18 -5.81
CA GLY A 241 9.36 -8.20 -5.99
C GLY A 241 9.51 -8.99 -7.28
N PHE A 242 8.75 -10.08 -7.36
CA PHE A 242 8.77 -11.00 -8.49
C PHE A 242 7.35 -11.29 -9.00
N ARG A 243 7.20 -11.33 -10.30
CA ARG A 243 5.97 -11.75 -10.97
C ARG A 243 6.31 -12.28 -12.37
N GLN A 244 5.87 -13.49 -12.69
CA GLN A 244 6.08 -14.12 -14.01
C GLN A 244 7.55 -14.13 -14.46
N GLY A 245 8.48 -14.45 -13.55
CA GLY A 245 9.91 -14.46 -13.82
C GLY A 245 10.55 -13.10 -14.08
N ARG A 246 9.88 -12.02 -13.72
CA ARG A 246 10.36 -10.65 -13.87
C ARG A 246 10.66 -10.03 -12.50
N VAL A 247 11.58 -9.09 -12.48
CA VAL A 247 12.00 -8.33 -11.29
C VAL A 247 11.30 -6.98 -11.29
N PHE A 248 10.64 -6.67 -10.19
CA PHE A 248 10.00 -5.38 -9.96
C PHE A 248 10.70 -4.66 -8.81
N LEU A 249 10.83 -3.35 -8.95
CA LEU A 249 11.35 -2.45 -7.93
C LEU A 249 10.27 -1.42 -7.59
N SER A 250 10.02 -1.25 -6.29
CA SER A 250 9.20 -0.15 -5.75
C SER A 250 10.10 0.72 -4.87
N VAL A 251 9.99 2.03 -5.01
CA VAL A 251 10.71 3.00 -4.17
C VAL A 251 9.75 4.10 -3.73
N HIS A 252 9.65 4.28 -2.42
CA HIS A 252 8.84 5.29 -1.75
C HIS A 252 9.73 6.40 -1.17
N ASP A 253 9.13 7.53 -0.83
CA ASP A 253 9.81 8.59 -0.09
C ASP A 253 10.32 8.05 1.27
N ASP A 254 11.54 8.39 1.64
CA ASP A 254 12.10 8.07 2.97
C ASP A 254 11.57 9.06 4.02
N VAL A 255 10.29 8.93 4.37
CA VAL A 255 9.54 9.87 5.22
C VAL A 255 10.09 10.02 6.64
N TYR A 256 10.91 9.06 7.12
CA TYR A 256 11.55 9.12 8.43
C TYR A 256 13.06 9.43 8.36
N PHE A 257 13.59 9.71 7.16
CA PHE A 257 14.97 10.07 6.90
C PHE A 257 15.97 9.04 7.45
N LYS A 258 15.67 7.74 7.25
CA LYS A 258 16.53 6.63 7.71
C LYS A 258 17.54 6.15 6.67
N ILE A 259 17.34 6.49 5.40
CA ILE A 259 18.17 6.03 4.28
C ILE A 259 19.09 7.16 3.82
N ARG A 260 20.39 7.03 4.06
CA ARG A 260 21.37 8.08 3.70
C ARG A 260 21.45 8.32 2.18
N SER A 261 21.32 7.26 1.39
CA SER A 261 21.32 7.31 -0.08
C SER A 261 20.44 6.20 -0.61
N MET A 262 19.30 6.57 -1.19
CA MET A 262 18.34 5.60 -1.71
C MET A 262 18.93 4.78 -2.86
N ILE A 263 19.70 5.40 -3.75
CA ILE A 263 20.33 4.68 -4.86
C ILE A 263 21.34 3.62 -4.36
N LEU A 264 22.20 3.95 -3.40
CA LEU A 264 23.15 2.98 -2.84
C LEU A 264 22.41 1.87 -2.08
N HIS A 265 21.32 2.22 -1.39
CA HIS A 265 20.48 1.23 -0.71
C HIS A 265 19.90 0.22 -1.70
N VAL A 266 19.30 0.69 -2.80
CA VAL A 266 18.71 -0.17 -3.84
C VAL A 266 19.77 -1.01 -4.55
N LEU A 267 20.93 -0.43 -4.91
CA LEU A 267 22.02 -1.18 -5.55
C LEU A 267 22.54 -2.31 -4.65
N ASN A 268 22.73 -2.05 -3.35
CA ASN A 268 23.12 -3.06 -2.36
C ASN A 268 22.05 -4.16 -2.24
N MET A 269 20.75 -3.81 -2.25
CA MET A 269 19.66 -4.80 -2.23
C MET A 269 19.70 -5.72 -3.46
N LEU A 270 19.94 -5.15 -4.64
CA LEU A 270 20.04 -5.90 -5.89
C LEU A 270 21.24 -6.84 -5.90
N GLU A 271 22.39 -6.36 -5.42
CA GLU A 271 23.63 -7.14 -5.29
C GLU A 271 23.46 -8.32 -4.30
N GLN A 272 22.95 -8.05 -3.10
CA GLN A 272 22.69 -9.07 -2.08
C GLN A 272 21.74 -10.17 -2.55
N ARG A 273 20.83 -9.84 -3.47
CA ARG A 273 19.92 -10.80 -4.10
C ARG A 273 20.46 -11.43 -5.39
N GLY A 274 21.69 -11.10 -5.81
CA GLY A 274 22.29 -11.59 -7.05
C GLY A 274 21.53 -11.15 -8.30
N LEU A 275 20.91 -9.97 -8.27
CA LEU A 275 20.05 -9.45 -9.35
C LEU A 275 20.72 -8.34 -10.17
N ALA A 276 21.92 -7.86 -9.78
CA ALA A 276 22.56 -6.70 -10.40
C ALA A 276 22.69 -6.83 -11.93
N GLU A 277 23.09 -8.01 -12.42
CA GLU A 277 23.24 -8.29 -13.87
C GLU A 277 21.93 -8.58 -14.60
N GLN A 278 20.84 -8.79 -13.86
CA GLN A 278 19.53 -9.20 -14.39
C GLN A 278 18.55 -8.04 -14.55
N VAL A 279 18.92 -6.85 -14.06
CA VAL A 279 18.11 -5.64 -14.12
C VAL A 279 18.65 -4.60 -15.09
N ASP A 280 17.76 -3.77 -15.60
CA ASP A 280 18.05 -2.60 -16.41
C ASP A 280 18.42 -1.44 -15.47
N THR A 281 19.69 -1.08 -15.41
CA THR A 281 20.22 -0.04 -14.53
C THR A 281 19.56 1.32 -14.75
N GLN A 282 19.22 1.66 -16.00
CA GLN A 282 18.55 2.94 -16.33
C GLN A 282 17.16 2.99 -15.71
N LYS A 283 16.38 1.92 -15.81
CA LYS A 283 15.07 1.83 -15.15
C LYS A 283 15.18 1.85 -13.62
N VAL A 284 16.19 1.19 -13.05
CA VAL A 284 16.46 1.24 -11.60
C VAL A 284 16.72 2.68 -11.18
N MET A 285 17.61 3.41 -11.87
CA MET A 285 17.91 4.80 -11.57
C MET A 285 16.68 5.70 -11.66
N GLN A 286 15.89 5.56 -12.72
CA GLN A 286 14.64 6.30 -12.92
C GLN A 286 13.64 6.01 -11.79
N THR A 287 13.44 4.75 -11.40
CA THR A 287 12.53 4.37 -10.31
C THR A 287 12.96 4.98 -8.97
N VAL A 288 14.29 5.05 -8.72
CA VAL A 288 14.84 5.69 -7.52
C VAL A 288 14.66 7.20 -7.54
N GLU A 289 14.74 7.84 -8.70
CA GLU A 289 14.54 9.29 -8.86
C GLU A 289 13.06 9.67 -8.70
N GLU A 290 12.16 8.92 -9.32
CA GLU A 290 10.73 9.20 -9.32
C GLU A 290 10.05 8.94 -7.98
N GLN A 291 10.46 7.92 -7.23
CA GLN A 291 9.92 7.54 -5.91
C GLN A 291 8.38 7.55 -5.85
N THR A 292 7.75 6.97 -6.88
CA THR A 292 6.28 6.93 -6.97
C THR A 292 5.65 5.89 -6.05
N GLY A 293 6.45 4.95 -5.53
CA GLY A 293 5.96 3.79 -4.79
C GLY A 293 5.34 2.70 -5.65
N MET A 294 5.00 2.98 -6.91
CA MET A 294 4.45 1.99 -7.82
C MET A 294 5.55 0.99 -8.26
N PRO A 295 5.31 -0.34 -8.17
CA PRO A 295 6.24 -1.35 -8.67
C PRO A 295 6.50 -1.23 -10.16
N VAL A 296 7.75 -1.02 -10.55
CA VAL A 296 8.23 -0.90 -11.93
C VAL A 296 8.97 -2.16 -12.32
N ASP A 297 8.68 -2.72 -13.50
CA ASP A 297 9.42 -3.83 -14.07
C ASP A 297 10.80 -3.37 -14.55
N VAL A 298 11.81 -3.71 -13.76
CA VAL A 298 13.22 -3.36 -14.02
C VAL A 298 14.01 -4.50 -14.66
N THR A 299 13.36 -5.57 -15.12
CA THR A 299 14.04 -6.70 -15.74
C THR A 299 14.82 -6.27 -16.99
N LYS A 300 16.06 -6.69 -17.13
CA LYS A 300 16.89 -6.47 -18.32
C LYS A 300 16.28 -7.17 -19.54
N ARG A 301 16.19 -6.50 -20.66
CA ARG A 301 15.72 -7.13 -21.91
C ARG A 301 16.66 -8.28 -22.30
N GLY A 302 16.10 -9.47 -22.51
CA GLY A 302 16.88 -10.68 -22.86
C GLY A 302 17.30 -11.55 -21.68
N ALA A 303 17.05 -11.18 -20.43
CA ALA A 303 17.36 -12.01 -19.27
C ALA A 303 16.49 -13.27 -19.15
N ASN A 304 15.39 -13.36 -19.88
CA ASN A 304 14.45 -14.52 -19.90
C ASN A 304 14.18 -15.02 -21.32
N SER A 305 15.18 -15.60 -22.00
CA SER A 305 14.94 -16.36 -23.23
C SER A 305 14.64 -17.86 -22.97
N GLY A 306 13.97 -18.16 -21.85
CA GLY A 306 13.45 -19.48 -21.49
C GLY A 306 11.92 -19.46 -21.42
N GLY A 307 11.24 -19.52 -22.58
CA GLY A 307 9.85 -19.94 -22.77
C GLY A 307 8.75 -19.07 -22.22
N ALA A 308 8.34 -18.03 -22.95
CA ALA A 308 6.92 -17.68 -23.16
C ALA A 308 6.85 -16.51 -24.14
N THR A 309 6.05 -16.65 -25.17
CA THR A 309 5.73 -15.69 -26.22
C THR A 309 5.29 -14.35 -25.63
N THR A 310 5.99 -13.29 -25.98
CA THR A 310 5.70 -11.90 -25.60
C THR A 310 4.38 -11.43 -26.21
N SER A 311 3.35 -11.32 -25.39
CA SER A 311 2.27 -10.36 -25.65
C SER A 311 2.73 -9.01 -25.12
N SER A 312 3.01 -8.08 -26.02
CA SER A 312 3.42 -6.70 -25.71
C SER A 312 2.24 -5.97 -25.05
N LEU A 313 2.24 -5.86 -23.74
CA LEU A 313 1.43 -4.88 -23.05
C LEU A 313 2.15 -3.52 -23.18
N ARG A 314 1.68 -2.69 -24.10
CA ARG A 314 1.95 -1.25 -24.09
C ARG A 314 0.98 -0.62 -23.08
N TYR A 315 1.53 0.13 -22.15
CA TYR A 315 0.81 0.97 -21.19
C TYR A 315 0.31 2.25 -21.87
#